data_2d745fb41677f50aa9eac66f3fe1cd6f
#
_entry.id   2d745fb41677f50aa9eac66f3fe1cd6f
#
_cell.length_a   1.000
_cell.length_b   1.000
_cell.length_c   1.000
_cell.angle_alpha   90.00
_cell.angle_beta   90.00
_cell.angle_gamma   90.00
#
_symmetry.space_group_name_H-M   'P 1'
#
loop_
_entity.id
_entity.type
_entity.pdbx_description
1 polymer ?
#
loop_
_entity_poly.entity_id
_entity_poly.type
_entity_poly.pdbx_seq_one_letter_code
_entity_poly.pdbx_strand_id
1 'polypeptide(L)'
;FLVSPVQALRTLVQLLPRADFWQRVGFSSGRILLGFVLGAVVSVVLAVCAARWSAADALLAPVMQLVKATPVASFIILALVWVRGSVLSVLISFLMVLPVLYGAVRTGIAGADVQLLEMAAVFRLPPGRRLRSIWLPAVLPAFRQGCSVALGICWKSGVAAEVIGLPNGSIGDALYRAKITLSTGELFAWTFVIILLSAGFEKLFLFALDKAVGAVLGEEGAKC
;
A
#
# COMPACT_ATOMS: atom_id res chain seq x y z
N PHE A 1 11.51 -27.94 16.47
CA PHE A 1 10.76 -26.70 16.21
C PHE A 1 11.61 -25.55 15.63
N LEU A 2 12.92 -25.55 15.86
CA LEU A 2 13.83 -24.57 15.27
C LEU A 2 14.35 -25.08 13.92
N VAL A 3 13.88 -24.50 12.84
CA VAL A 3 14.34 -24.82 11.48
C VAL A 3 15.58 -23.98 11.19
N SER A 4 16.64 -24.63 10.70
CA SER A 4 17.83 -23.94 10.21
C SER A 4 17.47 -23.07 9.00
N PRO A 5 18.05 -21.86 8.87
CA PRO A 5 17.88 -21.01 7.68
C PRO A 5 18.17 -21.76 6.35
N VAL A 6 19.13 -22.68 6.38
CA VAL A 6 19.46 -23.53 5.22
C VAL A 6 18.31 -24.46 4.86
N GLN A 7 17.62 -25.00 5.86
CA GLN A 7 16.46 -25.89 5.62
C GLN A 7 15.27 -25.10 5.06
N ALA A 8 15.01 -23.87 5.54
CA ALA A 8 13.97 -23.00 5.01
C ALA A 8 14.25 -22.62 3.53
N LEU A 9 15.51 -22.32 3.18
CA LEU A 9 15.93 -22.07 1.81
C LEU A 9 15.78 -23.30 0.92
N ARG A 10 16.16 -24.49 1.43
CA ARG A 10 15.97 -25.75 0.69
C ARG A 10 14.49 -26.01 0.40
N THR A 11 13.62 -25.80 1.38
CA THR A 11 12.15 -25.93 1.20
C THR A 11 11.65 -24.91 0.18
N LEU A 12 12.12 -23.66 0.20
CA LEU A 12 11.77 -22.65 -0.79
C LEU A 12 12.15 -23.11 -2.22
N VAL A 13 13.37 -23.60 -2.41
CA VAL A 13 13.83 -24.12 -3.71
C VAL A 13 12.96 -25.28 -4.20
N GLN A 14 12.46 -26.12 -3.30
CA GLN A 14 11.52 -27.21 -3.65
C GLN A 14 10.11 -26.73 -4.00
N LEU A 15 9.69 -25.55 -3.50
CA LEU A 15 8.39 -24.95 -3.82
C LEU A 15 8.39 -24.21 -5.16
N LEU A 16 9.50 -23.58 -5.53
CA LEU A 16 9.64 -22.75 -6.75
C LEU A 16 9.19 -23.45 -8.06
N PRO A 17 9.48 -24.75 -8.32
CA PRO A 17 9.06 -25.40 -9.55
C PRO A 17 7.58 -25.80 -9.59
N ARG A 18 6.85 -25.64 -8.48
CA ARG A 18 5.43 -26.02 -8.39
C ARG A 18 4.55 -24.93 -8.98
N ALA A 19 3.67 -25.30 -9.93
CA ALA A 19 2.71 -24.35 -10.51
C ALA A 19 1.76 -23.75 -9.46
N ASP A 20 1.33 -24.52 -8.45
CA ASP A 20 0.51 -24.07 -7.34
C ASP A 20 1.17 -22.94 -6.54
N PHE A 21 2.49 -22.95 -6.41
CA PHE A 21 3.24 -21.85 -5.76
C PHE A 21 3.00 -20.51 -6.45
N TRP A 22 3.18 -20.45 -7.77
CA TRP A 22 3.01 -19.22 -8.54
C TRP A 22 1.56 -18.76 -8.64
N GLN A 23 0.60 -19.71 -8.66
CA GLN A 23 -0.82 -19.37 -8.58
C GLN A 23 -1.16 -18.68 -7.27
N ARG A 24 -0.66 -19.17 -6.13
CA ARG A 24 -0.84 -18.56 -4.80
C ARG A 24 -0.20 -17.18 -4.73
N VAL A 25 1.03 -17.06 -5.24
CA VAL A 25 1.74 -15.78 -5.31
C VAL A 25 0.97 -14.76 -6.16
N GLY A 26 0.52 -15.16 -7.34
CA GLY A 26 -0.26 -14.29 -8.24
C GLY A 26 -1.60 -13.88 -7.63
N PHE A 27 -2.31 -14.83 -7.03
CA PHE A 27 -3.60 -14.61 -6.39
C PHE A 27 -3.52 -13.59 -5.23
N SER A 28 -2.59 -13.79 -4.28
CA SER A 28 -2.42 -12.88 -3.15
C SER A 28 -1.87 -11.52 -3.58
N SER A 29 -0.86 -11.50 -4.46
CA SER A 29 -0.27 -10.26 -4.96
C SER A 29 -1.29 -9.39 -5.68
N GLY A 30 -2.09 -9.98 -6.57
CA GLY A 30 -3.12 -9.25 -7.32
C GLY A 30 -4.14 -8.56 -6.41
N ARG A 31 -4.56 -9.23 -5.34
CA ARG A 31 -5.54 -8.70 -4.38
C ARG A 31 -4.98 -7.63 -3.49
N ILE A 32 -3.79 -7.85 -2.93
CA ILE A 32 -3.12 -6.89 -2.07
C ILE A 32 -2.83 -5.61 -2.86
N LEU A 33 -2.31 -5.75 -4.09
CA LEU A 33 -2.05 -4.61 -4.96
C LEU A 33 -3.32 -3.89 -5.41
N LEU A 34 -4.42 -4.62 -5.68
CA LEU A 34 -5.71 -4.00 -5.96
C LEU A 34 -6.18 -3.13 -4.77
N GLY A 35 -6.08 -3.66 -3.54
CA GLY A 35 -6.37 -2.90 -2.34
C GLY A 35 -5.49 -1.66 -2.19
N PHE A 36 -4.18 -1.78 -2.48
CA PHE A 36 -3.25 -0.66 -2.47
C PHE A 36 -3.65 0.42 -3.48
N VAL A 37 -3.89 0.06 -4.73
CA VAL A 37 -4.25 1.02 -5.80
C VAL A 37 -5.55 1.73 -5.49
N LEU A 38 -6.59 0.98 -5.07
CA LEU A 38 -7.85 1.58 -4.64
C LEU A 38 -7.66 2.54 -3.47
N GLY A 39 -6.88 2.11 -2.46
CA GLY A 39 -6.54 2.96 -1.30
C GLY A 39 -5.79 4.22 -1.72
N ALA A 40 -4.83 4.11 -2.63
CA ALA A 40 -4.06 5.25 -3.12
C ALA A 40 -4.94 6.26 -3.86
N VAL A 41 -5.77 5.80 -4.80
CA VAL A 41 -6.67 6.68 -5.56
C VAL A 41 -7.65 7.39 -4.62
N VAL A 42 -8.33 6.66 -3.75
CA VAL A 42 -9.30 7.23 -2.81
C VAL A 42 -8.62 8.20 -1.83
N SER A 43 -7.43 7.86 -1.33
CA SER A 43 -6.66 8.75 -0.44
C SER A 43 -6.33 10.09 -1.08
N VAL A 44 -5.88 10.08 -2.34
CA VAL A 44 -5.56 11.31 -3.08
C VAL A 44 -6.82 12.16 -3.24
N VAL A 45 -7.93 11.56 -3.67
CA VAL A 45 -9.20 12.27 -3.85
C VAL A 45 -9.67 12.89 -2.54
N LEU A 46 -9.70 12.11 -1.45
CA LEU A 46 -10.13 12.58 -0.14
C LEU A 46 -9.21 13.68 0.42
N ALA A 47 -7.90 13.55 0.23
CA ALA A 47 -6.93 14.55 0.68
C ALA A 47 -7.08 15.88 -0.08
N VAL A 48 -7.33 15.82 -1.39
CA VAL A 48 -7.61 17.03 -2.21
C VAL A 48 -8.94 17.67 -1.79
N CYS A 49 -9.99 16.87 -1.55
CA CYS A 49 -11.27 17.37 -1.04
C CYS A 49 -11.11 18.05 0.32
N ALA A 50 -10.38 17.43 1.24
CA ALA A 50 -10.09 18.00 2.57
C ALA A 50 -9.24 19.28 2.50
N ALA A 51 -8.33 19.37 1.54
CA ALA A 51 -7.55 20.58 1.30
C ALA A 51 -8.40 21.74 0.75
N ARG A 52 -9.49 21.42 0.01
CA ARG A 52 -10.34 22.44 -0.62
C ARG A 52 -11.48 22.90 0.27
N TRP A 53 -12.01 22.02 1.13
CA TRP A 53 -13.18 22.29 1.95
C TRP A 53 -12.91 21.97 3.42
N SER A 54 -12.99 22.99 4.28
CA SER A 54 -12.78 22.85 5.73
C SER A 54 -13.76 21.86 6.38
N ALA A 55 -14.99 21.82 5.90
CA ALA A 55 -15.99 20.85 6.36
C ALA A 55 -15.60 19.40 6.06
N ALA A 56 -15.01 19.14 4.88
CA ALA A 56 -14.50 17.81 4.53
C ALA A 56 -13.30 17.45 5.42
N ASP A 57 -12.41 18.37 5.69
CA ASP A 57 -11.27 18.16 6.60
C ASP A 57 -11.74 17.82 8.01
N ALA A 58 -12.68 18.59 8.56
CA ALA A 58 -13.25 18.37 9.88
C ALA A 58 -13.94 17.00 10.02
N LEU A 59 -14.56 16.51 8.93
CA LEU A 59 -15.22 15.20 8.93
C LEU A 59 -14.22 14.04 8.72
N LEU A 60 -13.26 14.20 7.81
CA LEU A 60 -12.33 13.13 7.44
C LEU A 60 -11.23 12.92 8.47
N ALA A 61 -10.76 13.98 9.14
CA ALA A 61 -9.69 13.88 10.13
C ALA A 61 -9.98 12.85 11.25
N PRO A 62 -11.15 12.88 11.93
CA PRO A 62 -11.46 11.89 12.96
C PRO A 62 -11.61 10.48 12.40
N VAL A 63 -12.15 10.32 11.18
CA VAL A 63 -12.28 9.01 10.53
C VAL A 63 -10.91 8.39 10.25
N MET A 64 -9.97 9.17 9.71
CA MET A 64 -8.60 8.70 9.47
C MET A 64 -7.87 8.36 10.77
N GLN A 65 -8.10 9.11 11.83
CA GLN A 65 -7.58 8.80 13.17
C GLN A 65 -8.14 7.50 13.72
N LEU A 66 -9.44 7.27 13.58
CA LEU A 66 -10.11 6.04 14.02
C LEU A 66 -9.52 4.81 13.29
N VAL A 67 -9.36 4.88 11.96
CA VAL A 67 -8.77 3.78 11.18
C VAL A 67 -7.32 3.50 11.62
N LYS A 68 -6.52 4.54 11.89
CA LYS A 68 -5.14 4.38 12.38
C LYS A 68 -5.07 3.75 13.78
N ALA A 69 -6.01 4.11 14.67
CA ALA A 69 -6.00 3.67 16.05
C ALA A 69 -6.52 2.23 16.22
N THR A 70 -7.33 1.75 15.29
CA THR A 70 -7.97 0.43 15.41
C THR A 70 -6.97 -0.69 15.07
N PRO A 71 -6.82 -1.70 15.93
CA PRO A 71 -5.97 -2.86 15.64
C PRO A 71 -6.43 -3.59 14.38
N VAL A 72 -5.47 -3.91 13.49
CA VAL A 72 -5.75 -4.57 12.20
C VAL A 72 -6.53 -5.88 12.38
N ALA A 73 -6.16 -6.68 13.39
CA ALA A 73 -6.85 -7.95 13.67
C ALA A 73 -8.33 -7.76 14.00
N SER A 74 -8.68 -6.70 14.74
CA SER A 74 -10.08 -6.38 15.04
C SER A 74 -10.86 -6.00 13.78
N PHE A 75 -10.27 -5.23 12.87
CA PHE A 75 -10.88 -4.93 11.57
C PHE A 75 -11.12 -6.19 10.75
N ILE A 76 -10.15 -7.11 10.72
CA ILE A 76 -10.27 -8.36 9.97
C ILE A 76 -11.46 -9.18 10.48
N ILE A 77 -11.56 -9.35 11.82
CA ILE A 77 -12.64 -10.13 12.43
C ILE A 77 -14.01 -9.47 12.18
N LEU A 78 -14.11 -8.15 12.34
CA LEU A 78 -15.34 -7.42 12.03
C LEU A 78 -15.72 -7.57 10.57
N ALA A 79 -14.78 -7.40 9.65
CA ALA A 79 -15.04 -7.50 8.21
C ALA A 79 -15.53 -8.89 7.79
N LEU A 80 -15.06 -9.96 8.45
CA LEU A 80 -15.50 -11.34 8.17
C LEU A 80 -17.00 -11.57 8.40
N VAL A 81 -17.65 -10.72 9.21
CA VAL A 81 -19.11 -10.83 9.43
C VAL A 81 -19.88 -10.46 8.17
N TRP A 82 -19.37 -9.54 7.34
CA TRP A 82 -20.07 -9.01 6.16
C TRP A 82 -19.40 -9.38 4.83
N VAL A 83 -18.09 -9.67 4.86
CA VAL A 83 -17.29 -9.83 3.64
C VAL A 83 -16.74 -11.25 3.56
N ARG A 84 -16.86 -11.85 2.36
CA ARG A 84 -16.26 -13.18 2.10
C ARG A 84 -14.74 -13.11 2.25
N GLY A 85 -14.11 -14.15 2.80
CA GLY A 85 -12.66 -14.26 2.96
C GLY A 85 -11.88 -13.97 1.67
N SER A 86 -12.52 -14.22 0.52
CA SER A 86 -11.93 -13.93 -0.80
C SER A 86 -11.74 -12.44 -1.11
N VAL A 87 -12.47 -11.52 -0.55
CA VAL A 87 -12.36 -10.05 -0.77
C VAL A 87 -11.68 -9.36 0.40
N LEU A 88 -11.51 -10.09 1.50
CA LEU A 88 -11.02 -9.55 2.76
C LEU A 88 -9.64 -8.90 2.65
N SER A 89 -8.68 -9.54 1.95
CA SER A 89 -7.33 -8.99 1.78
C SER A 89 -7.35 -7.68 0.99
N VAL A 90 -8.23 -7.53 -0.01
CA VAL A 90 -8.41 -6.26 -0.75
C VAL A 90 -8.92 -5.17 0.18
N LEU A 91 -9.96 -5.46 0.97
CA LEU A 91 -10.58 -4.50 1.87
C LEU A 91 -9.61 -4.04 2.97
N ILE A 92 -8.91 -4.98 3.60
CA ILE A 92 -7.97 -4.66 4.68
C ILE A 92 -6.76 -3.90 4.14
N SER A 93 -6.21 -4.30 2.99
CA SER A 93 -5.14 -3.57 2.33
C SER A 93 -5.57 -2.13 1.99
N PHE A 94 -6.77 -1.96 1.44
CA PHE A 94 -7.36 -0.65 1.17
C PHE A 94 -7.46 0.21 2.43
N LEU A 95 -8.05 -0.32 3.51
CA LEU A 95 -8.24 0.41 4.77
C LEU A 95 -6.92 0.84 5.41
N MET A 96 -5.88 0.00 5.33
CA MET A 96 -4.58 0.33 5.92
C MET A 96 -3.79 1.37 5.12
N VAL A 97 -3.92 1.35 3.80
CA VAL A 97 -3.28 2.31 2.89
C VAL A 97 -3.92 3.70 3.00
N LEU A 98 -5.24 3.74 3.13
CA LEU A 98 -6.04 4.95 3.06
C LEU A 98 -5.55 6.08 3.98
N PRO A 99 -5.40 5.91 5.30
CA PRO A 99 -4.97 7.00 6.18
C PRO A 99 -3.50 7.39 6.02
N VAL A 100 -2.65 6.46 5.56
CA VAL A 100 -1.22 6.72 5.35
C VAL A 100 -1.03 7.68 4.18
N LEU A 101 -1.63 7.35 3.03
CA LEU A 101 -1.52 8.17 1.82
C LEU A 101 -2.34 9.46 1.92
N TYR A 102 -3.51 9.43 2.57
CA TYR A 102 -4.25 10.65 2.89
C TYR A 102 -3.38 11.65 3.66
N GLY A 103 -2.71 11.20 4.73
CA GLY A 103 -1.82 12.03 5.51
C GLY A 103 -0.63 12.55 4.70
N ALA A 104 0.01 11.70 3.90
CA ALA A 104 1.13 12.06 3.04
C ALA A 104 0.75 13.17 2.04
N VAL A 105 -0.38 13.01 1.34
CA VAL A 105 -0.87 14.02 0.38
C VAL A 105 -1.24 15.32 1.08
N ARG A 106 -1.93 15.25 2.24
CA ARG A 106 -2.27 16.45 3.04
C ARG A 106 -1.02 17.21 3.48
N THR A 107 0.01 16.50 3.95
CA THR A 107 1.29 17.11 4.33
C THR A 107 1.97 17.76 3.13
N GLY A 108 1.97 17.11 1.97
CA GLY A 108 2.54 17.67 0.75
C GLY A 108 1.79 18.92 0.27
N ILE A 109 0.45 18.92 0.34
CA ILE A 109 -0.35 20.12 0.00
C ILE A 109 -0.08 21.25 0.98
N ALA A 110 -0.01 20.99 2.29
CA ALA A 110 0.28 22.00 3.30
C ALA A 110 1.71 22.57 3.20
N GLY A 111 2.65 21.79 2.66
CA GLY A 111 4.04 22.19 2.43
C GLY A 111 4.29 22.98 1.16
N ALA A 112 3.26 23.29 0.35
CA ALA A 112 3.43 24.10 -0.84
C ALA A 112 3.82 25.54 -0.50
N ASP A 113 4.81 26.07 -1.23
CA ASP A 113 5.33 27.43 -1.02
C ASP A 113 4.25 28.48 -1.32
N VAL A 114 3.91 29.26 -0.30
CA VAL A 114 2.92 30.34 -0.38
C VAL A 114 3.35 31.41 -1.38
N GLN A 115 4.64 31.74 -1.44
CA GLN A 115 5.17 32.76 -2.36
C GLN A 115 4.99 32.34 -3.83
N LEU A 116 5.22 31.05 -4.14
CA LEU A 116 4.96 30.51 -5.47
C LEU A 116 3.47 30.53 -5.81
N LEU A 117 2.60 30.31 -4.83
CA LEU A 117 1.14 30.37 -5.03
C LEU A 117 0.66 31.80 -5.28
N GLU A 118 1.19 32.77 -4.57
CA GLU A 118 0.92 34.21 -4.77
C GLU A 118 1.42 34.67 -6.15
N MET A 119 2.65 34.31 -6.50
CA MET A 119 3.21 34.60 -7.84
C MET A 119 2.32 34.00 -8.95
N ALA A 120 1.88 32.75 -8.80
CA ALA A 120 0.99 32.11 -9.76
C ALA A 120 -0.37 32.79 -9.89
N ALA A 121 -0.85 33.42 -8.79
CA ALA A 121 -2.08 34.21 -8.81
C ALA A 121 -1.88 35.54 -9.55
N VAL A 122 -0.79 36.28 -9.27
CA VAL A 122 -0.43 37.54 -9.93
C VAL A 122 -0.27 37.36 -11.44
N PHE A 123 0.45 36.31 -11.86
CA PHE A 123 0.65 36.00 -13.28
C PHE A 123 -0.52 35.25 -13.92
N ARG A 124 -1.62 35.03 -13.21
CA ARG A 124 -2.83 34.33 -13.69
C ARG A 124 -2.51 33.01 -14.36
N LEU A 125 -1.61 32.21 -13.78
CA LEU A 125 -1.25 30.91 -14.34
C LEU A 125 -2.48 30.00 -14.48
N PRO A 126 -2.66 29.33 -15.63
CA PRO A 126 -3.77 28.40 -15.81
C PRO A 126 -3.68 27.22 -14.82
N PRO A 127 -4.83 26.65 -14.39
CA PRO A 127 -4.87 25.67 -13.29
C PRO A 127 -4.02 24.43 -13.58
N GLY A 128 -3.95 23.96 -14.84
CA GLY A 128 -3.10 22.81 -15.20
C GLY A 128 -1.61 23.09 -15.05
N ARG A 129 -1.14 24.31 -15.39
CA ARG A 129 0.27 24.71 -15.19
C ARG A 129 0.58 24.86 -13.70
N ARG A 130 -0.34 25.46 -12.92
CA ARG A 130 -0.21 25.58 -11.47
C ARG A 130 -0.14 24.21 -10.80
N LEU A 131 -0.96 23.24 -11.24
CA LEU A 131 -0.91 21.87 -10.75
C LEU A 131 0.46 21.23 -11.02
N ARG A 132 0.96 21.34 -12.26
CA ARG A 132 2.21 20.69 -12.67
C ARG A 132 3.45 21.34 -12.08
N SER A 133 3.49 22.69 -11.96
CA SER A 133 4.71 23.40 -11.56
C SER A 133 4.80 23.69 -10.06
N ILE A 134 3.69 23.65 -9.31
CA ILE A 134 3.69 23.98 -7.88
C ILE A 134 3.18 22.81 -7.05
N TRP A 135 1.95 22.35 -7.29
CA TRP A 135 1.32 21.34 -6.44
C TRP A 135 1.97 19.96 -6.58
N LEU A 136 2.25 19.52 -7.80
CA LEU A 136 2.81 18.19 -8.02
C LEU A 136 4.22 18.05 -7.42
N PRO A 137 5.17 19.00 -7.64
CA PRO A 137 6.48 18.96 -6.98
C PRO A 137 6.41 19.05 -5.45
N ALA A 138 5.46 19.81 -4.90
CA ALA A 138 5.29 19.93 -3.45
C ALA A 138 4.75 18.64 -2.80
N VAL A 139 3.80 17.97 -3.46
CA VAL A 139 3.14 16.76 -2.93
C VAL A 139 4.00 15.50 -3.13
N LEU A 140 4.73 15.43 -4.23
CA LEU A 140 5.41 14.22 -4.68
C LEU A 140 6.37 13.60 -3.67
N PRO A 141 7.27 14.35 -2.99
CA PRO A 141 8.21 13.76 -2.03
C PRO A 141 7.47 13.08 -0.87
N ALA A 142 6.45 13.75 -0.31
CA ALA A 142 5.63 13.21 0.76
C ALA A 142 4.80 11.99 0.29
N PHE A 143 4.23 12.05 -0.91
CA PHE A 143 3.48 10.95 -1.51
C PHE A 143 4.37 9.73 -1.76
N ARG A 144 5.56 9.92 -2.31
CA ARG A 144 6.54 8.86 -2.55
C ARG A 144 6.93 8.16 -1.25
N GLN A 145 7.26 8.93 -0.22
CA GLN A 145 7.54 8.41 1.12
C GLN A 145 6.34 7.66 1.69
N GLY A 146 5.14 8.22 1.54
CA GLY A 146 3.89 7.59 1.95
C GLY A 146 3.64 6.27 1.23
N CYS A 147 3.93 6.16 -0.07
CA CYS A 147 3.80 4.92 -0.84
C CYS A 147 4.73 3.81 -0.34
N SER A 148 5.99 4.13 -0.02
CA SER A 148 6.94 3.16 0.56
C SER A 148 6.39 2.58 1.87
N VAL A 149 5.95 3.42 2.80
CA VAL A 149 5.35 2.98 4.07
C VAL A 149 4.05 2.20 3.85
N ALA A 150 3.17 2.71 2.98
CA ALA A 150 1.87 2.11 2.71
C ALA A 150 2.00 0.72 2.06
N LEU A 151 2.95 0.50 1.15
CA LEU A 151 3.20 -0.80 0.54
C LEU A 151 3.64 -1.83 1.59
N GLY A 152 4.55 -1.47 2.49
CA GLY A 152 4.98 -2.36 3.57
C GLY A 152 3.83 -2.75 4.52
N ILE A 153 2.97 -1.80 4.88
CA ILE A 153 1.79 -2.06 5.73
C ILE A 153 0.76 -2.89 4.98
N CYS A 154 0.51 -2.59 3.71
CA CYS A 154 -0.44 -3.25 2.84
C CYS A 154 -0.14 -4.76 2.73
N TRP A 155 1.11 -5.15 2.49
CA TRP A 155 1.52 -6.53 2.43
C TRP A 155 1.33 -7.26 3.76
N LYS A 156 1.76 -6.66 4.87
CA LYS A 156 1.59 -7.25 6.21
C LYS A 156 0.13 -7.47 6.56
N SER A 157 -0.70 -6.46 6.35
CA SER A 157 -2.13 -6.51 6.68
C SER A 157 -2.93 -7.39 5.73
N GLY A 158 -2.60 -7.37 4.42
CA GLY A 158 -3.26 -8.19 3.42
C GLY A 158 -3.02 -9.69 3.63
N VAL A 159 -1.77 -10.08 3.90
CA VAL A 159 -1.45 -11.47 4.25
C VAL A 159 -2.08 -11.88 5.59
N ALA A 160 -2.08 -11.00 6.60
CA ALA A 160 -2.76 -11.28 7.87
C ALA A 160 -4.27 -11.51 7.65
N ALA A 161 -4.91 -10.74 6.77
CA ALA A 161 -6.30 -10.93 6.40
C ALA A 161 -6.53 -12.29 5.70
N GLU A 162 -5.60 -12.75 4.86
CA GLU A 162 -5.67 -14.07 4.22
C GLU A 162 -5.46 -15.21 5.22
N VAL A 163 -4.57 -15.05 6.21
CA VAL A 163 -4.35 -16.07 7.26
C VAL A 163 -5.58 -16.25 8.14
N ILE A 164 -6.33 -15.18 8.39
CA ILE A 164 -7.55 -15.23 9.22
C ILE A 164 -8.77 -15.61 8.37
N GLY A 165 -8.89 -15.06 7.17
CA GLY A 165 -10.02 -15.27 6.27
C GLY A 165 -9.97 -16.56 5.45
N LEU A 166 -8.80 -17.22 5.40
CA LEU A 166 -8.54 -18.51 4.76
C LEU A 166 -9.10 -18.65 3.33
N PRO A 167 -8.87 -17.68 2.41
CA PRO A 167 -9.30 -17.87 1.04
C PRO A 167 -8.45 -18.93 0.36
N ASN A 168 -9.11 -19.98 -0.17
CA ASN A 168 -8.43 -21.08 -0.85
C ASN A 168 -7.45 -20.56 -1.92
N GLY A 169 -6.26 -21.15 -1.97
CA GLY A 169 -5.25 -20.82 -2.97
C GLY A 169 -4.50 -19.52 -2.73
N SER A 170 -4.54 -18.96 -1.53
CA SER A 170 -3.76 -17.78 -1.13
C SER A 170 -2.45 -18.16 -0.44
N ILE A 171 -1.55 -17.18 -0.31
CA ILE A 171 -0.34 -17.31 0.53
C ILE A 171 -0.73 -17.48 2.01
N GLY A 172 -1.76 -16.77 2.47
CA GLY A 172 -2.27 -16.90 3.84
C GLY A 172 -2.81 -18.29 4.14
N ASP A 173 -3.53 -18.92 3.20
CA ASP A 173 -3.97 -20.32 3.30
C ASP A 173 -2.77 -21.28 3.40
N ALA A 174 -1.72 -21.07 2.60
CA ALA A 174 -0.51 -21.88 2.66
C ALA A 174 0.21 -21.76 4.01
N LEU A 175 0.33 -20.54 4.55
CA LEU A 175 0.88 -20.29 5.89
C LEU A 175 0.07 -20.99 6.98
N TYR A 176 -1.26 -20.88 6.90
CA TYR A 176 -2.13 -21.51 7.89
C TYR A 176 -2.02 -23.04 7.83
N ARG A 177 -2.00 -23.64 6.64
CA ARG A 177 -1.80 -25.09 6.46
C ARG A 177 -0.44 -25.54 7.02
N ALA A 178 0.64 -24.82 6.69
CA ALA A 178 1.97 -25.11 7.24
C ALA A 178 1.98 -25.08 8.78
N LYS A 179 1.21 -24.15 9.38
CA LYS A 179 1.04 -24.05 10.84
C LYS A 179 0.34 -25.29 11.41
N ILE A 180 -0.79 -25.71 10.87
CA ILE A 180 -1.57 -26.84 11.42
C ILE A 180 -0.89 -28.20 11.19
N THR A 181 -0.10 -28.32 10.11
CA THR A 181 0.70 -29.53 9.84
C THR A 181 2.06 -29.51 10.55
N LEU A 182 2.37 -28.45 11.34
CA LEU A 182 3.65 -28.25 12.01
C LEU A 182 4.86 -28.26 11.05
N SER A 183 4.64 -27.97 9.77
CA SER A 183 5.67 -27.89 8.73
C SER A 183 6.42 -26.57 8.85
N THR A 184 7.27 -26.44 9.88
CA THR A 184 7.97 -25.18 10.18
C THR A 184 8.86 -24.71 9.03
N GLY A 185 9.44 -25.65 8.23
CA GLY A 185 10.21 -25.30 7.02
C GLY A 185 9.39 -24.57 5.97
N GLU A 186 8.16 -25.00 5.70
CA GLU A 186 7.25 -24.33 4.75
C GLU A 186 6.80 -22.96 5.32
N LEU A 187 6.55 -22.87 6.63
CA LEU A 187 6.15 -21.63 7.26
C LEU A 187 7.22 -20.55 7.11
N PHE A 188 8.48 -20.87 7.36
CA PHE A 188 9.59 -19.95 7.14
C PHE A 188 9.81 -19.64 5.65
N ALA A 189 9.68 -20.63 4.76
CA ALA A 189 9.79 -20.43 3.32
C ALA A 189 8.75 -19.42 2.80
N TRP A 190 7.46 -19.59 3.16
CA TRP A 190 6.41 -18.63 2.79
C TRP A 190 6.62 -17.24 3.40
N THR A 191 7.08 -17.16 4.65
CA THR A 191 7.42 -15.88 5.27
C THR A 191 8.51 -15.16 4.48
N PHE A 192 9.53 -15.89 4.03
CA PHE A 192 10.61 -15.34 3.21
C PHE A 192 10.09 -14.85 1.85
N VAL A 193 9.20 -15.62 1.22
CA VAL A 193 8.53 -15.22 -0.03
C VAL A 193 7.78 -13.90 0.14
N ILE A 194 7.03 -13.73 1.24
CA ILE A 194 6.29 -12.49 1.52
C ILE A 194 7.23 -11.30 1.64
N ILE A 195 8.35 -11.46 2.34
CA ILE A 195 9.36 -10.40 2.50
C ILE A 195 9.93 -10.00 1.14
N LEU A 196 10.31 -10.98 0.31
CA LEU A 196 10.85 -10.72 -1.03
C LEU A 196 9.83 -10.06 -1.95
N LEU A 197 8.57 -10.53 -1.93
CA LEU A 197 7.49 -9.93 -2.71
C LEU A 197 7.23 -8.48 -2.29
N SER A 198 7.11 -8.23 -0.98
CA SER A 198 6.90 -6.89 -0.44
C SER A 198 8.01 -5.93 -0.87
N ALA A 199 9.27 -6.33 -0.68
CA ALA A 199 10.42 -5.51 -1.07
C ALA A 199 10.54 -5.33 -2.60
N GLY A 200 10.24 -6.37 -3.36
CA GLY A 200 10.24 -6.34 -4.82
C GLY A 200 9.19 -5.40 -5.38
N PHE A 201 7.94 -5.50 -4.89
CA PHE A 201 6.85 -4.62 -5.30
C PHE A 201 7.07 -3.17 -4.87
N GLU A 202 7.63 -2.93 -3.69
CA GLU A 202 7.99 -1.57 -3.26
C GLU A 202 8.97 -0.93 -4.23
N LYS A 203 10.09 -1.62 -4.53
CA LYS A 203 11.10 -1.11 -5.48
C LYS A 203 10.52 -0.90 -6.86
N LEU A 204 9.74 -1.86 -7.37
CA LEU A 204 9.12 -1.78 -8.69
C LEU A 204 8.15 -0.61 -8.78
N PHE A 205 7.29 -0.44 -7.77
CA PHE A 205 6.32 0.65 -7.74
C PHE A 205 6.99 2.02 -7.65
N LEU A 206 7.97 2.19 -6.76
CA LEU A 206 8.70 3.45 -6.62
C LEU A 206 9.48 3.79 -7.90
N PHE A 207 10.11 2.81 -8.53
CA PHE A 207 10.76 3.00 -9.83
C PHE A 207 9.76 3.44 -10.93
N ALA A 208 8.60 2.79 -11.00
CA ALA A 208 7.55 3.16 -11.95
C ALA A 208 6.99 4.57 -11.66
N LEU A 209 6.81 4.92 -10.39
CA LEU A 209 6.39 6.25 -9.95
C LEU A 209 7.41 7.32 -10.37
N ASP A 210 8.69 7.11 -10.06
CA ASP A 210 9.77 8.05 -10.37
C ASP A 210 9.86 8.27 -11.89
N LYS A 211 9.72 7.20 -12.69
CA LYS A 211 9.71 7.30 -14.16
C LYS A 211 8.49 8.04 -14.69
N ALA A 212 7.30 7.78 -14.15
CA ALA A 212 6.06 8.48 -14.53
C ALA A 212 6.15 9.97 -14.22
N VAL A 213 6.71 10.31 -13.07
CA VAL A 213 6.93 11.68 -12.64
C VAL A 213 7.95 12.38 -13.52
N GLY A 214 9.09 11.75 -13.82
CA GLY A 214 10.08 12.29 -14.75
C GLY A 214 9.49 12.61 -16.12
N ALA A 215 8.61 11.76 -16.63
CA ALA A 215 7.88 12.00 -17.89
C ALA A 215 6.91 13.19 -17.81
N VAL A 216 6.29 13.42 -16.65
CA VAL A 216 5.31 14.52 -16.45
C VAL A 216 6.01 15.85 -16.17
N LEU A 217 7.05 15.89 -15.36
CA LEU A 217 7.75 17.11 -14.95
C LEU A 217 8.86 17.55 -15.93
N GLY A 218 9.32 16.68 -16.82
CA GLY A 218 10.55 16.86 -17.60
C GLY A 218 11.78 16.49 -16.78
N GLU A 219 12.92 16.25 -17.43
CA GLU A 219 14.15 15.75 -16.79
C GLU A 219 14.72 16.66 -15.67
N GLU A 220 14.29 17.92 -15.59
CA GLU A 220 14.78 18.88 -14.59
C GLU A 220 14.12 18.69 -13.19
N GLY A 221 12.94 18.09 -13.11
CA GLY A 221 12.20 17.90 -11.84
C GLY A 221 12.51 16.60 -11.11
N ALA A 222 13.21 15.66 -11.71
CA ALA A 222 13.46 14.32 -11.16
C ALA A 222 14.73 14.21 -10.30
N LYS A 223 15.47 15.29 -10.12
CA LYS A 223 16.76 15.31 -9.38
C LYS A 223 16.71 16.08 -8.05
N CYS A 224 15.52 16.37 -7.55
CA CYS A 224 15.34 16.93 -6.19
C CYS A 224 14.92 15.86 -5.19
#